data_f218206b7e7e2a06dcc65de5b9da0ad8
#
_entry.id   f218206b7e7e2a06dcc65de5b9da0ad8
#
_cell.length_a   1.000
_cell.length_b   1.000
_cell.length_c   1.000
_cell.angle_alpha   90.00
_cell.angle_beta   90.00
_cell.angle_gamma   90.00
#
_symmetry.space_group_name_H-M   'P 1'
#
loop_
_entity.id
_entity.type
_entity.pdbx_description
1 polymer ?
#
loop_
_entity_poly.entity_id
_entity_poly.type
_entity_poly.pdbx_seq_one_letter_code
_entity_poly.pdbx_strand_id
1 'polypeptide(L)'
;MKNNGKVLGVIPARLAASRFPNKPLKKITNLTMLEHVYERAKLAKQIKYLTIATCDKKIFNFSKSKNYNVIMTSKKHVRALDRVYEASKKLSTRLRLKSDDITICIQADEPMLDPKMIDKSILFLKKNKKAKCSLLGMKIKNKDQFY
;
A
#
# COMPACT_ATOMS: atom_id res chain seq x y z
N MET A 1 1.65 -15.09 25.00
CA MET A 1 2.46 -15.04 23.76
C MET A 1 2.04 -13.81 22.93
N LYS A 2 2.94 -12.86 22.67
CA LYS A 2 2.66 -11.73 21.78
C LYS A 2 2.47 -12.29 20.38
N ASN A 3 1.27 -12.22 19.86
CA ASN A 3 0.98 -12.64 18.49
C ASN A 3 1.74 -11.68 17.53
N ASN A 4 2.85 -12.15 17.04
CA ASN A 4 3.72 -11.43 16.10
C ASN A 4 3.25 -11.68 14.66
N GLY A 5 1.93 -11.55 14.40
CA GLY A 5 1.34 -11.71 13.08
C GLY A 5 2.13 -10.96 12.02
N LYS A 6 2.28 -11.59 10.85
CA LYS A 6 2.94 -10.96 9.71
C LYS A 6 2.14 -9.77 9.22
N VAL A 7 2.83 -8.81 8.63
CA VAL A 7 2.21 -7.64 8.03
C VAL A 7 2.62 -7.56 6.57
N LEU A 8 1.63 -7.61 5.69
CA LEU A 8 1.78 -7.43 4.26
C LEU A 8 1.37 -6.00 3.89
N GLY A 9 2.31 -5.18 3.42
CA GLY A 9 2.05 -3.90 2.79
C GLY A 9 1.78 -4.07 1.30
N VAL A 10 0.68 -3.53 0.80
CA VAL A 10 0.33 -3.56 -0.61
C VAL A 10 0.09 -2.14 -1.11
N ILE A 11 0.79 -1.77 -2.18
CA ILE A 11 0.62 -0.50 -2.89
C ILE A 11 -0.16 -0.78 -4.17
N PRO A 12 -1.48 -0.57 -4.20
CA PRO A 12 -2.27 -0.72 -5.42
C PRO A 12 -1.97 0.43 -6.39
N ALA A 13 -1.53 0.11 -7.61
CA ALA A 13 -1.18 1.11 -8.62
C ALA A 13 -1.80 0.76 -9.98
N ARG A 14 -2.34 1.78 -10.68
CA ARG A 14 -2.84 1.67 -12.06
C ARG A 14 -2.54 2.92 -12.85
N LEU A 15 -2.39 2.79 -14.17
CA LEU A 15 -2.15 3.92 -15.07
C LEU A 15 -3.43 4.69 -15.42
N ALA A 16 -4.56 3.98 -15.45
CA ALA A 16 -5.86 4.56 -15.77
C ALA A 16 -6.34 5.47 -14.64
N ALA A 17 -6.02 6.76 -14.76
CA ALA A 17 -6.58 7.83 -13.96
C ALA A 17 -7.13 8.89 -14.92
N SER A 18 -8.44 9.14 -14.87
CA SER A 18 -9.11 10.09 -15.78
C SER A 18 -8.55 11.52 -15.66
N ARG A 19 -8.28 11.96 -14.43
CA ARG A 19 -7.80 13.33 -14.14
C ARG A 19 -6.29 13.54 -14.37
N PHE A 20 -5.48 12.50 -14.23
CA PHE A 20 -4.03 12.60 -14.39
C PHE A 20 -3.45 11.26 -14.90
N PRO A 21 -3.39 11.06 -16.23
CA PRO A 21 -2.89 9.83 -16.85
C PRO A 21 -1.45 9.51 -16.45
N ASN A 22 -1.17 8.22 -16.25
CA ASN A 22 0.15 7.71 -15.85
C ASN A 22 0.68 8.28 -14.52
N LYS A 23 -0.18 8.81 -13.65
CA LYS A 23 0.17 9.44 -12.38
C LYS A 23 1.26 8.69 -11.59
N PRO A 24 1.20 7.37 -11.36
CA PRO A 24 2.20 6.66 -10.57
C PRO A 24 3.62 6.72 -11.15
N LEU A 25 3.76 6.88 -12.46
CA LEU A 25 5.04 6.92 -13.15
C LEU A 25 5.51 8.34 -13.50
N LYS A 26 4.78 9.38 -13.09
CA LYS A 26 5.21 10.77 -13.22
C LYS A 26 6.27 11.09 -12.17
N LYS A 27 7.32 11.79 -12.59
CA LYS A 27 8.40 12.22 -11.70
C LYS A 27 7.94 13.38 -10.80
N ILE A 28 8.34 13.31 -9.56
CA ILE A 28 8.37 14.39 -8.59
C ILE A 28 9.84 14.53 -8.23
N THR A 29 10.47 15.61 -8.68
CA THR A 29 11.92 15.75 -8.65
C THR A 29 12.63 14.58 -9.39
N ASN A 30 13.45 13.80 -8.72
CA ASN A 30 14.26 12.74 -9.32
C ASN A 30 13.61 11.36 -9.35
N LEU A 31 12.54 11.14 -8.57
CA LEU A 31 11.85 9.87 -8.43
C LEU A 31 10.41 9.95 -8.97
N THR A 32 9.88 8.84 -9.45
CA THR A 32 8.45 8.76 -9.75
C THR A 32 7.62 8.79 -8.47
N MET A 33 6.35 9.16 -8.57
CA MET A 33 5.42 9.12 -7.45
C MET A 33 5.40 7.74 -6.77
N LEU A 34 5.39 6.68 -7.57
CA LEU A 34 5.39 5.30 -7.06
C LEU A 34 6.70 4.96 -6.32
N GLU A 35 7.86 5.44 -6.79
CA GLU A 35 9.13 5.27 -6.08
C GLU A 35 9.09 5.98 -4.72
N HIS A 36 8.61 7.23 -4.66
CA HIS A 36 8.46 7.94 -3.39
C HIS A 36 7.63 7.15 -2.39
N VAL A 37 6.48 6.65 -2.82
CA VAL A 37 5.59 5.86 -1.94
C VAL A 37 6.27 4.55 -1.51
N TYR A 38 6.89 3.82 -2.43
CA TYR A 38 7.53 2.54 -2.13
C TYR A 38 8.69 2.69 -1.15
N GLU A 39 9.60 3.63 -1.41
CA GLU A 39 10.77 3.84 -0.54
C GLU A 39 10.36 4.34 0.85
N ARG A 40 9.36 5.22 0.95
CA ARG A 40 8.83 5.66 2.24
C ARG A 40 8.13 4.53 2.99
N ALA A 41 7.30 3.74 2.31
CA ALA A 41 6.62 2.59 2.91
C ALA A 41 7.62 1.53 3.41
N LYS A 42 8.73 1.35 2.72
CA LYS A 42 9.82 0.43 3.10
C LYS A 42 10.49 0.82 4.44
N LEU A 43 10.42 2.09 4.84
CA LEU A 43 10.93 2.56 6.12
C LEU A 43 10.01 2.22 7.32
N ALA A 44 8.78 1.78 7.07
CA ALA A 44 7.87 1.36 8.14
C ALA A 44 8.37 0.08 8.81
N LYS A 45 8.53 0.13 10.14
CA LYS A 45 9.15 -0.96 10.94
C LYS A 45 8.25 -2.19 11.10
N GLN A 46 6.94 -2.01 10.99
CA GLN A 46 5.97 -3.08 11.20
C GLN A 46 5.68 -3.90 9.93
N ILE A 47 6.02 -3.41 8.75
CA ILE A 47 5.83 -4.13 7.50
C ILE A 47 6.88 -5.24 7.38
N LYS A 48 6.43 -6.49 7.20
CA LYS A 48 7.32 -7.64 6.95
C LYS A 48 7.54 -7.85 5.45
N TYR A 49 6.51 -7.64 4.66
CA TYR A 49 6.56 -7.79 3.20
C TYR A 49 5.87 -6.58 2.56
N LEU A 50 6.53 -5.96 1.59
CA LEU A 50 5.98 -4.85 0.82
C LEU A 50 5.92 -5.24 -0.64
N THR A 51 4.80 -4.97 -1.32
CA THR A 51 4.63 -5.27 -2.74
C THR A 51 3.75 -4.23 -3.43
N ILE A 52 4.02 -4.00 -4.71
CA ILE A 52 3.14 -3.25 -5.59
C ILE A 52 2.15 -4.24 -6.23
N ALA A 53 0.88 -3.88 -6.29
CA ALA A 53 -0.16 -4.64 -6.98
C ALA A 53 -0.69 -3.85 -8.17
N THR A 54 -0.57 -4.40 -9.38
CA THR A 54 -0.95 -3.68 -10.60
C THR A 54 -1.58 -4.58 -11.65
N CYS A 55 -2.40 -4.03 -12.53
CA CYS A 55 -2.85 -4.69 -13.75
C CYS A 55 -2.10 -4.22 -15.00
N ASP A 56 -1.18 -3.27 -14.85
CA ASP A 56 -0.50 -2.62 -15.97
C ASP A 56 0.91 -3.18 -16.15
N LYS A 57 1.18 -3.76 -17.32
CA LYS A 57 2.51 -4.28 -17.68
C LYS A 57 3.61 -3.22 -17.53
N LYS A 58 3.30 -1.95 -17.86
CA LYS A 58 4.26 -0.85 -17.73
C LYS A 58 4.69 -0.62 -16.29
N ILE A 59 3.74 -0.58 -15.34
CA ILE A 59 4.06 -0.48 -13.90
C ILE A 59 4.82 -1.72 -13.43
N PHE A 60 4.40 -2.91 -13.88
CA PHE A 60 5.07 -4.16 -13.52
C PHE A 60 6.54 -4.17 -13.93
N ASN A 61 6.82 -3.87 -15.22
CA ASN A 61 8.18 -3.85 -15.76
C ASN A 61 9.03 -2.76 -15.08
N PHE A 62 8.46 -1.57 -14.89
CA PHE A 62 9.11 -0.49 -14.14
C PHE A 62 9.48 -0.93 -12.72
N SER A 63 8.55 -1.55 -12.00
CA SER A 63 8.82 -2.02 -10.63
C SER A 63 9.93 -3.09 -10.60
N LYS A 64 9.93 -4.00 -11.58
CA LYS A 64 10.98 -5.00 -11.73
C LYS A 64 12.35 -4.38 -12.01
N SER A 65 12.44 -3.37 -12.88
CA SER A 65 13.70 -2.69 -13.19
C SER A 65 14.30 -1.94 -11.97
N LYS A 66 13.44 -1.62 -10.99
CA LYS A 66 13.84 -1.00 -9.70
C LYS A 66 14.05 -2.03 -8.57
N ASN A 67 13.99 -3.32 -8.87
CA ASN A 67 14.05 -4.40 -7.88
C ASN A 67 12.95 -4.33 -6.81
N TYR A 68 11.78 -3.75 -7.14
CA TYR A 68 10.63 -3.72 -6.26
C TYR A 68 9.82 -5.02 -6.38
N ASN A 69 9.31 -5.51 -5.25
CA ASN A 69 8.35 -6.60 -5.29
C ASN A 69 7.08 -6.11 -5.97
N VAL A 70 6.62 -6.85 -6.95
CA VAL A 70 5.41 -6.51 -7.71
C VAL A 70 4.64 -7.77 -8.09
N ILE A 71 3.33 -7.68 -8.09
CA ILE A 71 2.42 -8.75 -8.48
C ILE A 71 1.37 -8.25 -9.47
N MET A 72 1.09 -9.07 -10.49
CA MET A 72 0.00 -8.79 -11.42
C MET A 72 -1.34 -9.18 -10.83
N THR A 73 -2.31 -8.29 -11.03
CA THR A 73 -3.71 -8.45 -10.59
C THR A 73 -4.67 -8.21 -11.74
N SER A 74 -5.94 -8.56 -11.56
CA SER A 74 -6.97 -8.39 -12.57
C SER A 74 -7.17 -6.91 -12.97
N LYS A 75 -7.51 -6.69 -14.24
CA LYS A 75 -7.97 -5.39 -14.76
C LYS A 75 -9.38 -5.03 -14.30
N LYS A 76 -10.18 -6.02 -13.87
CA LYS A 76 -11.58 -5.84 -13.48
C LYS A 76 -11.77 -5.04 -12.19
N HIS A 77 -10.73 -4.88 -11.37
CA HIS A 77 -10.85 -4.16 -10.10
C HIS A 77 -11.02 -2.66 -10.32
N VAL A 78 -12.15 -2.15 -9.84
CA VAL A 78 -12.45 -0.72 -9.82
C VAL A 78 -11.83 -0.05 -8.59
N ARG A 79 -11.92 -0.72 -7.44
CA ARG A 79 -11.46 -0.18 -6.15
C ARG A 79 -10.05 -0.66 -5.81
N ALA A 80 -9.30 0.20 -5.10
CA ALA A 80 -7.95 -0.13 -4.64
C ALA A 80 -7.94 -1.36 -3.71
N LEU A 81 -8.91 -1.46 -2.80
CA LEU A 81 -9.00 -2.56 -1.83
C LEU A 81 -9.26 -3.92 -2.49
N ASP A 82 -10.01 -3.99 -3.59
CA ASP A 82 -10.23 -5.25 -4.33
C ASP A 82 -8.89 -5.78 -4.87
N ARG A 83 -8.05 -4.86 -5.37
CA ARG A 83 -6.71 -5.19 -5.85
C ARG A 83 -5.78 -5.64 -4.72
N VAL A 84 -5.86 -4.98 -3.57
CA VAL A 84 -5.12 -5.36 -2.36
C VAL A 84 -5.53 -6.75 -1.91
N TYR A 85 -6.83 -7.05 -1.89
CA TYR A 85 -7.36 -8.35 -1.53
C TYR A 85 -6.85 -9.46 -2.47
N GLU A 86 -6.94 -9.26 -3.80
CA GLU A 86 -6.41 -10.24 -4.76
C GLU A 86 -4.91 -10.46 -4.55
N ALA A 87 -4.14 -9.40 -4.36
CA ALA A 87 -2.70 -9.50 -4.12
C ALA A 87 -2.40 -10.30 -2.84
N SER A 88 -3.13 -10.04 -1.75
CA SER A 88 -2.96 -10.78 -0.49
C SER A 88 -3.30 -12.25 -0.65
N LYS A 89 -4.37 -12.59 -1.38
CA LYS A 89 -4.75 -13.97 -1.68
C LYS A 89 -3.69 -14.69 -2.51
N LYS A 90 -3.20 -14.07 -3.58
CA LYS A 90 -2.13 -14.64 -4.43
C LYS A 90 -0.82 -14.86 -3.67
N LEU A 91 -0.53 -14.02 -2.68
CA LEU A 91 0.69 -14.11 -1.88
C LEU A 91 0.53 -14.99 -0.63
N SER A 92 -0.70 -15.35 -0.25
CA SER A 92 -0.99 -16.04 1.01
C SER A 92 -0.20 -17.34 1.17
N THR A 93 -0.19 -18.20 0.17
CA THR A 93 0.54 -19.47 0.20
C THR A 93 2.04 -19.23 0.29
N ARG A 94 2.60 -18.39 -0.62
CA ARG A 94 4.04 -18.10 -0.66
C ARG A 94 4.57 -17.49 0.63
N LEU A 95 3.81 -16.58 1.22
CA LEU A 95 4.18 -15.88 2.45
C LEU A 95 3.68 -16.60 3.71
N ARG A 96 2.94 -17.71 3.55
CA ARG A 96 2.31 -18.45 4.66
C ARG A 96 1.53 -17.50 5.57
N LEU A 97 0.63 -16.72 4.95
CA LEU A 97 -0.22 -15.79 5.70
C LEU A 97 -1.32 -16.56 6.41
N LYS A 98 -1.61 -16.15 7.64
CA LYS A 98 -2.68 -16.69 8.49
C LYS A 98 -3.85 -15.72 8.56
N SER A 99 -4.96 -16.17 9.10
CA SER A 99 -6.20 -15.37 9.25
C SER A 99 -6.05 -14.14 10.15
N ASP A 100 -5.08 -14.14 11.06
CA ASP A 100 -4.77 -13.06 11.99
C ASP A 100 -3.62 -12.14 11.52
N ASP A 101 -3.05 -12.41 10.34
CA ASP A 101 -2.06 -11.53 9.72
C ASP A 101 -2.72 -10.26 9.18
N ILE A 102 -1.97 -9.17 9.20
CA ILE A 102 -2.49 -7.86 8.80
C ILE A 102 -2.09 -7.58 7.35
N THR A 103 -3.06 -7.14 6.55
CA THR A 103 -2.78 -6.54 5.24
C THR A 103 -3.10 -5.05 5.29
N ILE A 104 -2.13 -4.21 4.91
CA ILE A 104 -2.32 -2.76 4.84
C ILE A 104 -2.31 -2.27 3.40
N CYS A 105 -3.31 -1.46 3.06
CA CYS A 105 -3.38 -0.74 1.79
C CYS A 105 -2.62 0.58 1.92
N ILE A 106 -1.62 0.79 1.07
CA ILE A 106 -0.82 2.01 1.02
C ILE A 106 -1.12 2.69 -0.32
N GLN A 107 -1.71 3.88 -0.29
CA GLN A 107 -2.12 4.57 -1.51
C GLN A 107 -0.92 4.99 -2.36
N ALA A 108 -0.97 4.67 -3.67
CA ALA A 108 0.12 4.95 -4.61
C ALA A 108 0.29 6.44 -4.95
N ASP A 109 -0.56 7.31 -4.42
CA ASP A 109 -0.60 8.75 -4.70
C ASP A 109 -0.32 9.63 -3.48
N GLU A 110 0.27 9.06 -2.45
CA GLU A 110 0.72 9.77 -1.24
C GLU A 110 2.26 9.82 -1.14
N PRO A 111 2.95 10.60 -2.01
CA PRO A 111 4.42 10.63 -2.05
C PRO A 111 5.06 11.17 -0.76
N MET A 112 4.30 11.88 0.08
CA MET A 112 4.76 12.42 1.37
C MET A 112 4.35 11.55 2.57
N LEU A 113 3.87 10.32 2.33
CA LEU A 113 3.48 9.38 3.38
C LEU A 113 4.55 9.29 4.49
N ASP A 114 4.14 9.49 5.75
CA ASP A 114 5.01 9.26 6.90
C ASP A 114 4.98 7.76 7.29
N PRO A 115 6.13 7.06 7.26
CA PRO A 115 6.22 5.66 7.68
C PRO A 115 5.67 5.39 9.09
N LYS A 116 5.77 6.36 9.99
CA LYS A 116 5.23 6.25 11.36
C LYS A 116 3.70 6.14 11.38
N MET A 117 3.01 6.71 10.39
CA MET A 117 1.54 6.57 10.27
C MET A 117 1.17 5.13 9.95
N ILE A 118 1.92 4.47 9.06
CA ILE A 118 1.76 3.04 8.77
C ILE A 118 1.92 2.23 10.05
N ASP A 119 3.03 2.45 10.76
CA ASP A 119 3.32 1.72 11.99
C ASP A 119 2.24 1.94 13.07
N LYS A 120 1.74 3.17 13.24
CA LYS A 120 0.65 3.47 14.19
C LYS A 120 -0.63 2.69 13.87
N SER A 121 -1.03 2.64 12.61
CA SER A 121 -2.22 1.89 12.16
C SER A 121 -2.09 0.40 12.47
N ILE A 122 -0.93 -0.18 12.17
CA ILE A 122 -0.65 -1.60 12.42
C ILE A 122 -0.63 -1.91 13.92
N LEU A 123 0.07 -1.08 14.70
CA LEU A 123 0.18 -1.26 16.16
C LEU A 123 -1.18 -1.14 16.86
N PHE A 124 -2.07 -0.27 16.35
CA PHE A 124 -3.44 -0.18 16.84
C PHE A 124 -4.17 -1.51 16.70
N LEU A 125 -4.13 -2.13 15.51
CA LEU A 125 -4.77 -3.44 15.27
C LEU A 125 -4.13 -4.56 16.10
N LYS A 126 -2.81 -4.55 16.25
CA LYS A 126 -2.11 -5.53 17.10
C LYS A 126 -2.52 -5.45 18.56
N LYS A 127 -2.83 -4.26 19.05
CA LYS A 127 -3.28 -4.02 20.44
C LYS A 127 -4.78 -4.29 20.64
N ASN A 128 -5.59 -4.04 19.63
CA ASN A 128 -7.06 -4.09 19.71
C ASN A 128 -7.60 -5.30 18.94
N LYS A 129 -7.60 -6.47 19.57
CA LYS A 129 -8.02 -7.75 18.93
C LYS A 129 -9.47 -7.78 18.44
N LYS A 130 -10.34 -6.95 19.00
CA LYS A 130 -11.73 -6.82 18.54
C LYS A 130 -11.86 -5.97 17.25
N ALA A 131 -10.89 -5.08 16.97
CA ALA A 131 -10.89 -4.25 15.78
C ALA A 131 -10.53 -5.09 14.54
N LYS A 132 -11.35 -5.02 13.50
CA LYS A 132 -11.13 -5.71 12.22
C LYS A 132 -10.43 -4.84 11.17
N CYS A 133 -10.50 -3.51 11.32
CA CYS A 133 -9.77 -2.57 10.49
C CYS A 133 -9.37 -1.33 11.29
N SER A 134 -8.41 -0.57 10.77
CA SER A 134 -8.05 0.75 11.26
C SER A 134 -7.87 1.70 10.08
N LEU A 135 -8.35 2.90 10.25
CA LEU A 135 -8.15 4.00 9.31
C LEU A 135 -7.49 5.15 10.04
N LEU A 136 -6.59 5.83 9.35
CA LEU A 136 -6.00 7.06 9.86
C LEU A 136 -6.85 8.24 9.39
N GLY A 137 -7.12 9.13 10.31
CA GLY A 137 -7.81 10.38 10.03
C GLY A 137 -7.11 11.53 10.73
N MET A 138 -7.22 12.71 10.16
CA MET A 138 -6.77 13.96 10.76
C MET A 138 -7.96 14.84 11.07
N LYS A 139 -7.99 15.40 12.28
CA LYS A 139 -9.04 16.36 12.65
C LYS A 139 -8.83 17.64 11.86
N ILE A 140 -9.86 18.07 11.14
CA ILE A 140 -9.91 19.38 10.48
C ILE A 140 -9.98 20.45 11.57
N LYS A 141 -9.05 21.40 11.54
CA LYS A 141 -8.94 22.45 12.58
C LYS A 141 -9.56 23.76 12.14
N ASN A 142 -9.61 24.06 10.86
CA ASN A 142 -10.15 25.28 10.29
C ASN A 142 -10.78 25.01 8.91
N LYS A 143 -11.56 25.98 8.39
CA LYS A 143 -12.24 25.86 7.10
C LYS A 143 -11.27 25.74 5.92
N ASP A 144 -10.08 26.34 6.00
CA ASP A 144 -9.10 26.34 4.91
C ASP A 144 -8.49 24.95 4.65
N GLN A 145 -8.66 24.00 5.57
CA GLN A 145 -8.29 22.60 5.40
C GLN A 145 -9.35 21.78 4.65
N PHE A 146 -10.47 22.40 4.27
CA PHE A 146 -11.59 21.73 3.62
C PHE A 146 -11.55 21.84 2.08
N TYR A 147 -10.73 22.74 1.52
CA TYR A 147 -10.65 23.07 0.08
C TYR A 147 -9.33 22.66 -0.55
#